data_4a6d6177681f49901785f24d294299cc
#
_entry.id   4a6d6177681f49901785f24d294299cc
#
_cell.length_a   1.000
_cell.length_b   1.000
_cell.length_c   1.000
_cell.angle_alpha   90.00
_cell.angle_beta   90.00
_cell.angle_gamma   90.00
#
_symmetry.space_group_name_H-M   'P 1'
#
loop_
_entity.id
_entity.type
_entity.pdbx_description
1 polymer ?
#
loop_
_entity_poly.entity_id
_entity_poly.type
_entity_poly.pdbx_seq_one_letter_code
_entity_poly.pdbx_strand_id
1 'polypeptide(L)'
;MAPVDTVRRAGRRQVRPGRVALHLTLAAISLVMIVPFVWMLLTSVKTPGDIAAVPPRLFPTKWAFGNYVDALRAAPFATYARNSFVIAISHTLLNVVIASMAGYALARLRFRGSSLIFLGFVGALMIPTYTKILPEFLIVRFMPLFGGNDITGQGGTGWLDTWWALIIPGAVSPFSVFLFRQFYLDLPVELEEAARLDGLGELGIYARIMTPLVKPAFITVALLTFESSWNNFLWPLLVTKSDSLRVIQVGLSVFRTENDTQWAFLMAGTTLATVPMVVLFVIGQRYFVQGFATAGIK
;
A
#
# COMPACT_ATOMS: atom_id res chain seq x y z
N MET A 1 19.70 -57.52 -39.35
CA MET A 1 18.72 -56.60 -38.73
C MET A 1 19.34 -56.13 -37.42
N ALA A 2 20.04 -54.99 -37.43
CA ALA A 2 20.79 -54.47 -36.29
C ALA A 2 20.01 -53.29 -35.68
N PRO A 3 19.88 -53.15 -34.35
CA PRO A 3 19.17 -52.05 -33.74
C PRO A 3 20.04 -50.78 -33.76
N VAL A 4 19.45 -49.69 -34.21
CA VAL A 4 20.05 -48.34 -34.20
C VAL A 4 19.90 -47.75 -32.80
N ASP A 5 20.98 -47.75 -32.02
CA ASP A 5 21.11 -47.04 -30.77
C ASP A 5 21.16 -45.53 -31.03
N THR A 6 20.04 -44.85 -30.84
CA THR A 6 19.99 -43.39 -30.80
C THR A 6 20.38 -42.87 -29.42
N VAL A 7 21.67 -42.67 -29.19
CA VAL A 7 22.21 -41.99 -28.03
C VAL A 7 21.76 -40.51 -28.09
N ARG A 8 20.73 -40.17 -27.33
CA ARG A 8 20.35 -38.76 -27.05
C ARG A 8 21.51 -38.08 -26.32
N ARG A 9 22.35 -37.37 -27.04
CA ARG A 9 23.33 -36.44 -26.46
C ARG A 9 22.56 -35.35 -25.71
N ALA A 10 22.58 -35.39 -24.38
CA ALA A 10 22.16 -34.30 -23.51
C ALA A 10 23.02 -33.07 -23.87
N GLY A 11 22.45 -32.15 -24.60
CA GLY A 11 23.10 -30.88 -24.97
C GLY A 11 23.46 -30.12 -23.71
N ARG A 12 24.77 -29.99 -23.43
CA ARG A 12 25.29 -29.06 -22.43
C ARG A 12 24.74 -27.68 -22.77
N ARG A 13 23.82 -27.18 -21.93
CA ARG A 13 23.34 -25.77 -22.02
C ARG A 13 24.55 -24.86 -21.91
N GLN A 14 25.05 -24.34 -23.03
CA GLN A 14 26.07 -23.30 -23.03
C GLN A 14 25.52 -22.08 -22.29
N VAL A 15 26.09 -21.80 -21.14
CA VAL A 15 25.77 -20.60 -20.37
C VAL A 15 26.26 -19.38 -21.17
N ARG A 16 25.34 -18.65 -21.77
CA ARG A 16 25.68 -17.45 -22.57
C ARG A 16 26.28 -16.41 -21.62
N PRO A 17 27.52 -15.90 -21.89
CA PRO A 17 28.23 -14.97 -20.98
C PRO A 17 27.38 -13.73 -20.64
N GLY A 18 26.56 -13.22 -21.56
CA GLY A 18 25.64 -12.11 -21.31
C GLY A 18 24.56 -12.43 -20.25
N ARG A 19 24.13 -13.68 -20.11
CA ARG A 19 23.18 -14.07 -19.03
C ARG A 19 23.88 -14.07 -17.67
N VAL A 20 25.12 -14.51 -17.61
CA VAL A 20 25.91 -14.46 -16.36
C VAL A 20 26.12 -13.03 -15.93
N ALA A 21 26.56 -12.15 -16.83
CA ALA A 21 26.72 -10.73 -16.56
C ALA A 21 25.42 -10.09 -16.06
N LEU A 22 24.28 -10.37 -16.70
CA LEU A 22 22.98 -9.89 -16.28
C LEU A 22 22.63 -10.35 -14.85
N HIS A 23 22.83 -11.64 -14.54
CA HIS A 23 22.53 -12.15 -13.18
C HIS A 23 23.45 -11.53 -12.12
N LEU A 24 24.72 -11.33 -12.43
CA LEU A 24 25.67 -10.67 -11.51
C LEU A 24 25.28 -9.21 -11.26
N THR A 25 24.89 -8.49 -12.31
CA THR A 25 24.42 -7.09 -12.17
C THR A 25 23.13 -7.04 -11.32
N LEU A 26 22.16 -7.91 -11.60
CA LEU A 26 20.93 -7.99 -10.81
C LEU A 26 21.21 -8.35 -9.35
N ALA A 27 22.11 -9.31 -9.10
CA ALA A 27 22.51 -9.68 -7.75
C ALA A 27 23.19 -8.54 -7.01
N ALA A 28 24.09 -7.80 -7.68
CA ALA A 28 24.77 -6.63 -7.10
C ALA A 28 23.76 -5.53 -6.74
N ILE A 29 22.82 -5.21 -7.64
CA ILE A 29 21.75 -4.24 -7.35
C ILE A 29 20.90 -4.71 -6.17
N SER A 30 20.51 -5.98 -6.14
CA SER A 30 19.71 -6.55 -5.04
C SER A 30 20.45 -6.46 -3.70
N LEU A 31 21.75 -6.74 -3.69
CA LEU A 31 22.57 -6.61 -2.48
C LEU A 31 22.59 -5.16 -1.95
N VAL A 32 22.77 -4.18 -2.84
CA VAL A 32 22.73 -2.76 -2.47
C VAL A 32 21.38 -2.38 -1.87
N MET A 33 20.27 -2.87 -2.46
CA MET A 33 18.91 -2.60 -1.97
C MET A 33 18.61 -3.23 -0.61
N ILE A 34 19.30 -4.32 -0.24
CA ILE A 34 19.12 -5.00 1.05
C ILE A 34 19.90 -4.31 2.18
N VAL A 35 21.00 -3.60 1.87
CA VAL A 35 21.86 -2.95 2.88
C VAL A 35 21.07 -2.12 3.93
N PRO A 36 20.15 -1.22 3.57
CA PRO A 36 19.43 -0.42 4.57
C PRO A 36 18.56 -1.29 5.51
N PHE A 37 18.00 -2.39 5.03
CA PHE A 37 17.22 -3.31 5.86
C PHE A 37 18.12 -4.09 6.81
N VAL A 38 19.28 -4.56 6.35
CA VAL A 38 20.29 -5.19 7.21
C VAL A 38 20.79 -4.21 8.26
N TRP A 39 21.06 -2.96 7.89
CA TRP A 39 21.45 -1.92 8.84
C TRP A 39 20.37 -1.66 9.90
N MET A 40 19.10 -1.57 9.50
CA MET A 40 17.95 -1.44 10.40
C MET A 40 17.90 -2.60 11.42
N LEU A 41 17.99 -3.84 10.93
CA LEU A 41 17.98 -5.04 11.76
C LEU A 41 19.17 -5.10 12.72
N LEU A 42 20.37 -4.80 12.24
CA LEU A 42 21.55 -4.77 13.09
C LEU A 42 21.46 -3.65 14.15
N THR A 43 20.98 -2.47 13.76
CA THR A 43 20.85 -1.34 14.69
C THR A 43 19.79 -1.57 15.75
N SER A 44 18.70 -2.29 15.42
CA SER A 44 17.65 -2.64 16.38
C SER A 44 18.14 -3.48 17.57
N VAL A 45 19.25 -4.19 17.41
CA VAL A 45 19.84 -5.06 18.44
C VAL A 45 21.17 -4.54 18.97
N LYS A 46 21.56 -3.30 18.65
CA LYS A 46 22.76 -2.64 19.20
C LYS A 46 22.47 -2.01 20.55
N THR A 47 23.55 -1.87 21.34
CA THR A 47 23.55 -1.02 22.54
C THR A 47 23.68 0.46 22.13
N PRO A 48 23.25 1.42 22.98
CA PRO A 48 23.48 2.85 22.72
C PRO A 48 24.96 3.20 22.47
N GLY A 49 25.88 2.54 23.18
CA GLY A 49 27.32 2.74 22.99
C GLY A 49 27.82 2.25 21.61
N ASP A 50 27.25 1.18 21.05
CA ASP A 50 27.60 0.72 19.71
C ASP A 50 27.07 1.67 18.62
N ILE A 51 25.92 2.30 18.86
CA ILE A 51 25.31 3.26 17.94
C ILE A 51 26.10 4.57 17.92
N ALA A 52 26.52 5.05 19.08
CA ALA A 52 27.30 6.27 19.23
C ALA A 52 28.79 6.10 18.87
N ALA A 53 29.28 4.89 18.60
CA ALA A 53 30.68 4.63 18.32
C ALA A 53 31.17 5.32 17.03
N VAL A 54 32.37 5.90 17.11
CA VAL A 54 33.08 6.48 15.98
C VAL A 54 34.46 5.79 15.87
N PRO A 55 34.73 5.08 14.76
CA PRO A 55 33.88 4.90 13.54
C PRO A 55 32.64 4.01 13.82
N PRO A 56 31.58 4.14 13.00
CA PRO A 56 30.35 3.36 13.17
C PRO A 56 30.62 1.85 13.13
N ARG A 57 30.13 1.12 14.11
CA ARG A 57 30.26 -0.34 14.17
C ARG A 57 29.20 -1.00 13.31
N LEU A 58 29.59 -1.90 12.42
CA LEU A 58 28.63 -2.65 11.61
C LEU A 58 27.87 -3.67 12.45
N PHE A 59 28.58 -4.47 13.26
CA PHE A 59 27.99 -5.49 14.11
C PHE A 59 27.93 -5.04 15.57
N PRO A 60 26.91 -5.47 16.34
CA PRO A 60 26.83 -5.19 17.78
C PRO A 60 27.94 -5.89 18.54
N THR A 61 28.51 -5.23 19.57
CA THR A 61 29.43 -5.86 20.50
C THR A 61 28.71 -6.79 21.49
N LYS A 62 27.45 -6.43 21.82
CA LYS A 62 26.52 -7.22 22.60
C LYS A 62 25.14 -7.18 21.94
N TRP A 63 24.54 -8.34 21.73
CA TRP A 63 23.22 -8.47 21.15
C TRP A 63 22.14 -8.08 22.15
N ALA A 64 21.52 -6.91 21.97
CA ALA A 64 20.51 -6.34 22.86
C ALA A 64 19.08 -6.61 22.35
N PHE A 65 18.67 -7.87 22.32
CA PHE A 65 17.29 -8.24 21.90
C PHE A 65 16.20 -7.64 22.81
N GLY A 66 16.55 -7.24 24.04
CA GLY A 66 15.66 -6.52 24.95
C GLY A 66 15.10 -5.23 24.36
N ASN A 67 15.79 -4.60 23.41
CA ASN A 67 15.32 -3.38 22.73
C ASN A 67 13.92 -3.52 22.14
N TYR A 68 13.56 -4.72 21.65
CA TYR A 68 12.21 -4.97 21.11
C TYR A 68 11.14 -4.94 22.20
N VAL A 69 11.44 -5.53 23.36
CA VAL A 69 10.52 -5.53 24.50
C VAL A 69 10.37 -4.12 25.07
N ASP A 70 11.48 -3.42 25.23
CA ASP A 70 11.49 -2.06 25.76
C ASP A 70 10.81 -1.08 24.80
N ALA A 71 11.02 -1.20 23.48
CA ALA A 71 10.31 -0.44 22.48
C ALA A 71 8.78 -0.66 22.58
N LEU A 72 8.33 -1.92 22.70
CA LEU A 72 6.89 -2.24 22.81
C LEU A 72 6.27 -1.76 24.13
N ARG A 73 7.07 -1.57 25.19
CA ARG A 73 6.62 -1.03 26.49
C ARG A 73 6.58 0.49 26.54
N ALA A 74 7.35 1.16 25.70
CA ALA A 74 7.46 2.63 25.68
C ALA A 74 6.14 3.32 25.27
N ALA A 75 5.26 2.63 24.52
CA ALA A 75 3.96 3.12 24.10
C ALA A 75 3.01 1.93 23.82
N PRO A 76 1.70 2.14 23.74
CA PRO A 76 0.71 1.07 23.46
C PRO A 76 0.76 0.61 22.00
N PHE A 77 1.90 0.09 21.53
CA PHE A 77 2.13 -0.32 20.14
C PHE A 77 1.14 -1.37 19.62
N ALA A 78 0.64 -2.26 20.50
CA ALA A 78 -0.42 -3.20 20.12
C ALA A 78 -1.70 -2.48 19.67
N THR A 79 -2.10 -1.41 20.37
CA THR A 79 -3.23 -0.55 19.99
C THR A 79 -2.95 0.17 18.67
N TYR A 80 -1.75 0.73 18.50
CA TYR A 80 -1.36 1.44 17.27
C TYR A 80 -1.34 0.51 16.05
N ALA A 81 -0.80 -0.71 16.20
CA ALA A 81 -0.81 -1.72 15.16
C ALA A 81 -2.25 -2.13 14.79
N ARG A 82 -3.09 -2.42 15.79
CA ARG A 82 -4.51 -2.71 15.57
C ARG A 82 -5.20 -1.59 14.80
N ASN A 83 -5.01 -0.32 15.21
CA ASN A 83 -5.60 0.84 14.55
C ASN A 83 -5.13 0.94 13.10
N SER A 84 -3.82 0.79 12.85
CA SER A 84 -3.26 0.78 11.50
C SER A 84 -3.87 -0.32 10.63
N PHE A 85 -4.05 -1.54 11.16
CA PHE A 85 -4.73 -2.62 10.44
C PHE A 85 -6.18 -2.29 10.13
N VAL A 86 -6.94 -1.79 11.10
CA VAL A 86 -8.36 -1.42 10.90
C VAL A 86 -8.48 -0.36 9.82
N ILE A 87 -7.65 0.70 9.86
CA ILE A 87 -7.69 1.77 8.87
C ILE A 87 -7.25 1.25 7.49
N ALA A 88 -6.14 0.51 7.41
CA ALA A 88 -5.62 0.01 6.14
C ALA A 88 -6.60 -0.97 5.47
N ILE A 89 -7.22 -1.86 6.24
CA ILE A 89 -8.24 -2.78 5.72
C ILE A 89 -9.49 -2.00 5.29
N SER A 90 -9.96 -1.04 6.09
CA SER A 90 -11.13 -0.22 5.76
C SER A 90 -10.92 0.59 4.48
N HIS A 91 -9.77 1.27 4.36
CA HIS A 91 -9.40 1.97 3.13
C HIS A 91 -9.34 1.03 1.93
N THR A 92 -8.71 -0.14 2.09
CA THR A 92 -8.57 -1.11 1.00
C THR A 92 -9.93 -1.59 0.53
N LEU A 93 -10.81 -1.99 1.44
CA LEU A 93 -12.14 -2.49 1.10
C LEU A 93 -12.99 -1.40 0.43
N LEU A 94 -13.05 -0.20 1.02
CA LEU A 94 -13.83 0.92 0.47
C LEU A 94 -13.29 1.33 -0.89
N ASN A 95 -11.97 1.52 -1.02
CA ASN A 95 -11.35 1.95 -2.27
C ASN A 95 -11.54 0.92 -3.39
N VAL A 96 -11.31 -0.36 -3.11
CA VAL A 96 -11.47 -1.43 -4.10
C VAL A 96 -12.91 -1.50 -4.59
N VAL A 97 -13.89 -1.48 -3.67
CA VAL A 97 -15.32 -1.58 -4.05
C VAL A 97 -15.75 -0.34 -4.82
N ILE A 98 -15.55 0.86 -4.26
CA ILE A 98 -16.05 2.11 -4.86
C ILE A 98 -15.32 2.41 -6.16
N ALA A 99 -13.98 2.27 -6.19
CA ALA A 99 -13.19 2.58 -7.38
C ALA A 99 -13.44 1.57 -8.52
N SER A 100 -13.67 0.28 -8.21
CA SER A 100 -13.99 -0.70 -9.26
C SER A 100 -15.36 -0.45 -9.87
N MET A 101 -16.38 -0.12 -9.06
CA MET A 101 -17.70 0.24 -9.56
C MET A 101 -17.66 1.53 -10.39
N ALA A 102 -16.96 2.55 -9.92
CA ALA A 102 -16.77 3.81 -10.65
C ALA A 102 -15.99 3.59 -11.96
N GLY A 103 -14.90 2.79 -11.90
CA GLY A 103 -14.11 2.43 -13.08
C GLY A 103 -14.91 1.67 -14.12
N TYR A 104 -15.73 0.70 -13.70
CA TYR A 104 -16.64 -0.03 -14.59
C TYR A 104 -17.67 0.92 -15.22
N ALA A 105 -18.34 1.74 -14.42
CA ALA A 105 -19.33 2.68 -14.93
C ALA A 105 -18.74 3.65 -15.97
N LEU A 106 -17.56 4.19 -15.69
CA LEU A 106 -16.85 5.12 -16.59
C LEU A 106 -16.23 4.43 -17.83
N ALA A 107 -16.03 3.11 -17.79
CA ALA A 107 -15.51 2.34 -18.92
C ALA A 107 -16.61 1.85 -19.85
N ARG A 108 -17.74 1.39 -19.30
CA ARG A 108 -18.72 0.55 -20.01
C ARG A 108 -20.12 1.16 -20.09
N LEU A 109 -20.52 1.95 -19.10
CA LEU A 109 -21.85 2.56 -19.13
C LEU A 109 -21.83 3.85 -19.95
N ARG A 110 -22.81 3.97 -20.87
CA ARG A 110 -23.00 5.18 -21.68
C ARG A 110 -23.97 6.14 -20.97
N PHE A 111 -23.42 7.18 -20.34
CA PHE A 111 -24.21 8.24 -19.74
C PHE A 111 -23.62 9.62 -20.03
N ARG A 112 -24.50 10.66 -19.99
CA ARG A 112 -24.08 12.04 -20.27
C ARG A 112 -23.11 12.52 -19.21
N GLY A 113 -21.97 13.08 -19.63
CA GLY A 113 -20.97 13.64 -18.72
C GLY A 113 -19.90 12.63 -18.25
N SER A 114 -19.93 11.35 -18.64
CA SER A 114 -18.92 10.35 -18.24
C SER A 114 -17.48 10.79 -18.51
N SER A 115 -17.23 11.40 -19.69
CA SER A 115 -15.89 11.92 -20.06
C SER A 115 -15.47 13.09 -19.17
N LEU A 116 -16.39 13.98 -18.80
CA LEU A 116 -16.08 15.12 -17.92
C LEU A 116 -15.78 14.65 -16.50
N ILE A 117 -16.57 13.70 -15.98
CA ILE A 117 -16.32 13.07 -14.67
C ILE A 117 -14.95 12.39 -14.66
N PHE A 118 -14.63 11.61 -15.71
CA PHE A 118 -13.33 10.97 -15.84
C PHE A 118 -12.19 11.99 -15.90
N LEU A 119 -12.36 13.07 -16.66
CA LEU A 119 -11.39 14.18 -16.71
C LEU A 119 -11.17 14.79 -15.32
N GLY A 120 -12.23 14.90 -14.50
CA GLY A 120 -12.14 15.34 -13.10
C GLY A 120 -11.25 14.41 -12.26
N PHE A 121 -11.40 13.08 -12.39
CA PHE A 121 -10.51 12.12 -11.71
C PHE A 121 -9.06 12.26 -12.19
N VAL A 122 -8.82 12.41 -13.49
CA VAL A 122 -7.47 12.61 -14.04
C VAL A 122 -6.88 13.95 -13.56
N GLY A 123 -7.70 15.02 -13.55
CA GLY A 123 -7.30 16.33 -13.01
C GLY A 123 -6.92 16.25 -11.52
N ALA A 124 -7.66 15.47 -10.73
CA ALA A 124 -7.35 15.26 -9.33
C ALA A 124 -6.01 14.55 -9.08
N LEU A 125 -5.52 13.73 -10.03
CA LEU A 125 -4.19 13.11 -9.97
C LEU A 125 -3.06 14.13 -10.16
N MET A 126 -3.32 15.25 -10.83
CA MET A 126 -2.32 16.30 -11.05
C MET A 126 -2.11 17.18 -9.81
N ILE A 127 -3.03 17.15 -8.85
CA ILE A 127 -2.92 17.93 -7.61
C ILE A 127 -1.99 17.21 -6.63
N PRO A 128 -0.85 17.82 -6.22
CA PRO A 128 0.04 17.22 -5.25
C PRO A 128 -0.69 16.90 -3.94
N THR A 129 -0.43 15.73 -3.36
CA THR A 129 -1.12 15.25 -2.15
C THR A 129 -1.00 16.23 -0.99
N TYR A 130 0.18 16.82 -0.78
CA TYR A 130 0.40 17.77 0.32
C TYR A 130 -0.39 19.08 0.19
N THR A 131 -0.71 19.49 -1.03
CA THR A 131 -1.55 20.71 -1.26
C THR A 131 -2.99 20.51 -0.76
N LYS A 132 -3.48 19.27 -0.77
CA LYS A 132 -4.85 18.94 -0.36
C LYS A 132 -5.01 18.78 1.15
N ILE A 133 -3.92 18.57 1.90
CA ILE A 133 -3.97 18.26 3.33
C ILE A 133 -4.70 19.32 4.14
N LEU A 134 -4.39 20.61 3.91
CA LEU A 134 -5.03 21.69 4.67
C LEU A 134 -6.52 21.83 4.34
N PRO A 135 -6.97 21.86 3.07
CA PRO A 135 -8.40 21.82 2.75
C PRO A 135 -9.12 20.60 3.34
N GLU A 136 -8.54 19.38 3.23
CA GLU A 136 -9.12 18.16 3.80
C GLU A 136 -9.24 18.26 5.33
N PHE A 137 -8.22 18.77 6.01
CA PHE A 137 -8.25 18.99 7.45
C PHE A 137 -9.38 19.96 7.85
N LEU A 138 -9.55 21.06 7.11
CA LEU A 138 -10.61 22.03 7.38
C LEU A 138 -12.00 21.42 7.18
N ILE A 139 -12.20 20.64 6.14
CA ILE A 139 -13.46 19.90 5.92
C ILE A 139 -13.77 19.00 7.12
N VAL A 140 -12.80 18.20 7.54
CA VAL A 140 -12.94 17.28 8.67
C VAL A 140 -13.20 18.04 9.98
N ARG A 141 -12.50 19.16 10.22
CA ARG A 141 -12.61 19.99 11.42
C ARG A 141 -13.98 20.69 11.51
N PHE A 142 -14.51 21.14 10.37
CA PHE A 142 -15.76 21.88 10.31
C PHE A 142 -16.94 21.00 9.84
N MET A 143 -16.84 19.67 9.99
CA MET A 143 -17.95 18.80 9.63
C MET A 143 -19.19 19.12 10.47
N PRO A 144 -20.30 19.54 9.83
CA PRO A 144 -21.52 19.96 10.52
C PRO A 144 -22.14 18.83 11.33
N LEU A 145 -22.77 19.16 12.46
CA LEU A 145 -23.52 18.26 13.34
C LEU A 145 -22.68 17.14 14.00
N PHE A 146 -21.34 17.21 13.91
CA PHE A 146 -20.45 16.25 14.54
C PHE A 146 -19.49 16.92 15.52
N GLY A 147 -19.07 16.17 16.55
CA GLY A 147 -18.06 16.60 17.53
C GLY A 147 -18.42 17.92 18.23
N GLY A 148 -19.70 18.21 18.42
CA GLY A 148 -20.17 19.44 19.01
C GLY A 148 -20.27 20.64 18.07
N ASN A 149 -20.05 20.44 16.77
CA ASN A 149 -20.28 21.48 15.75
C ASN A 149 -21.79 21.69 15.54
N ASP A 150 -22.17 22.95 15.30
CA ASP A 150 -23.51 23.32 14.84
C ASP A 150 -23.74 22.96 13.34
N ILE A 151 -24.88 23.38 12.79
CA ILE A 151 -25.21 23.16 11.37
C ILE A 151 -24.26 23.92 10.42
N THR A 152 -23.57 24.95 10.91
CA THR A 152 -22.56 25.68 10.13
C THR A 152 -21.14 25.15 10.31
N GLY A 153 -20.97 24.13 11.12
CA GLY A 153 -19.66 23.49 11.39
C GLY A 153 -18.86 24.21 12.48
N GLN A 154 -19.48 25.06 13.30
CA GLN A 154 -18.80 25.86 14.32
C GLN A 154 -19.04 25.31 15.74
N GLY A 155 -18.16 25.66 16.67
CA GLY A 155 -18.33 25.42 18.12
C GLY A 155 -17.63 24.16 18.65
N GLY A 156 -17.49 23.10 17.84
CA GLY A 156 -16.92 21.81 18.27
C GLY A 156 -15.63 21.42 17.57
N THR A 157 -15.41 20.12 17.38
CA THR A 157 -14.20 19.52 16.77
C THR A 157 -14.45 18.79 15.44
N GLY A 158 -15.70 18.72 15.00
CA GLY A 158 -16.08 17.96 13.81
C GLY A 158 -15.73 16.49 13.94
N TRP A 159 -15.06 15.93 12.93
CA TRP A 159 -14.58 14.56 12.95
C TRP A 159 -13.19 14.39 13.58
N LEU A 160 -12.50 15.47 13.99
CA LEU A 160 -11.18 15.33 14.60
C LEU A 160 -11.21 14.34 15.77
N ASP A 161 -10.14 13.56 15.91
CA ASP A 161 -9.97 12.53 16.93
C ASP A 161 -11.06 11.45 16.90
N THR A 162 -11.49 11.05 15.68
CA THR A 162 -12.45 9.96 15.45
C THR A 162 -12.01 9.02 14.34
N TRP A 163 -12.61 7.84 14.30
CA TRP A 163 -12.44 6.88 13.19
C TRP A 163 -12.90 7.44 11.84
N TRP A 164 -13.89 8.31 11.82
CA TRP A 164 -14.41 8.97 10.60
C TRP A 164 -13.34 9.82 9.94
N ALA A 165 -12.59 10.62 10.71
CA ALA A 165 -11.48 11.41 10.20
C ALA A 165 -10.35 10.55 9.61
N LEU A 166 -10.14 9.36 10.17
CA LEU A 166 -9.09 8.46 9.73
C LEU A 166 -9.48 7.67 8.48
N ILE A 167 -10.76 7.32 8.30
CA ILE A 167 -11.20 6.37 7.27
C ILE A 167 -11.80 7.06 6.04
N ILE A 168 -12.69 8.05 6.23
CA ILE A 168 -13.48 8.59 5.12
C ILE A 168 -12.66 9.36 4.08
N PRO A 169 -11.72 10.26 4.46
CA PRO A 169 -10.96 11.04 3.48
C PRO A 169 -10.10 10.16 2.55
N GLY A 170 -9.62 9.02 3.04
CA GLY A 170 -8.82 8.07 2.26
C GLY A 170 -9.63 6.96 1.56
N ALA A 171 -10.97 6.99 1.62
CA ALA A 171 -11.82 5.89 1.18
C ALA A 171 -11.79 5.63 -0.33
N VAL A 172 -11.49 6.63 -1.16
CA VAL A 172 -11.43 6.49 -2.62
C VAL A 172 -10.21 7.22 -3.20
N SER A 173 -9.44 6.51 -4.01
CA SER A 173 -8.32 7.08 -4.75
C SER A 173 -8.67 7.32 -6.21
N PRO A 174 -8.46 8.53 -6.76
CA PRO A 174 -8.60 8.79 -8.20
C PRO A 174 -7.74 7.86 -9.06
N PHE A 175 -6.55 7.50 -8.59
CA PHE A 175 -5.67 6.54 -9.27
C PHE A 175 -6.32 5.15 -9.39
N SER A 176 -7.00 4.69 -8.36
CA SER A 176 -7.67 3.39 -8.38
C SER A 176 -8.83 3.37 -9.38
N VAL A 177 -9.60 4.45 -9.46
CA VAL A 177 -10.68 4.60 -10.45
C VAL A 177 -10.11 4.60 -11.87
N PHE A 178 -9.03 5.35 -12.10
CA PHE A 178 -8.33 5.37 -13.38
C PHE A 178 -7.83 3.97 -13.77
N LEU A 179 -7.17 3.28 -12.84
CA LEU A 179 -6.61 1.96 -13.09
C LEU A 179 -7.70 0.93 -13.43
N PHE A 180 -8.76 0.84 -12.63
CA PHE A 180 -9.89 -0.05 -12.91
C PHE A 180 -10.53 0.26 -14.25
N ARG A 181 -10.72 1.54 -14.59
CA ARG A 181 -11.26 1.93 -15.89
C ARG A 181 -10.41 1.39 -17.04
N GLN A 182 -9.07 1.49 -16.96
CA GLN A 182 -8.20 0.97 -18.01
C GLN A 182 -8.34 -0.56 -18.15
N PHE A 183 -8.34 -1.29 -17.04
CA PHE A 183 -8.53 -2.74 -17.09
C PHE A 183 -9.89 -3.16 -17.66
N TYR A 184 -10.97 -2.44 -17.33
CA TYR A 184 -12.27 -2.74 -17.91
C TYR A 184 -12.33 -2.41 -19.40
N LEU A 185 -11.69 -1.34 -19.87
CA LEU A 185 -11.64 -0.98 -21.30
C LEU A 185 -10.90 -2.02 -22.16
N ASP A 186 -9.93 -2.73 -21.60
CA ASP A 186 -9.15 -3.75 -22.31
C ASP A 186 -9.94 -5.06 -22.55
N LEU A 187 -11.09 -5.26 -21.89
CA LEU A 187 -11.91 -6.46 -22.07
C LEU A 187 -12.75 -6.36 -23.36
N PRO A 188 -12.99 -7.48 -24.08
CA PRO A 188 -13.88 -7.51 -25.26
C PRO A 188 -15.32 -7.13 -24.90
N VAL A 189 -15.95 -6.31 -25.75
CA VAL A 189 -17.34 -5.86 -25.53
C VAL A 189 -18.35 -7.00 -25.73
N GLU A 190 -17.99 -7.99 -26.53
CA GLU A 190 -18.80 -9.16 -26.86
C GLU A 190 -19.20 -9.97 -25.62
N LEU A 191 -18.38 -9.93 -24.54
CA LEU A 191 -18.69 -10.58 -23.28
C LEU A 191 -19.91 -9.96 -22.58
N GLU A 192 -20.05 -8.63 -22.66
CA GLU A 192 -21.20 -7.93 -22.10
C GLU A 192 -22.45 -8.14 -22.95
N GLU A 193 -22.28 -8.11 -24.29
CA GLU A 193 -23.39 -8.33 -25.22
C GLU A 193 -23.98 -9.74 -25.07
N ALA A 194 -23.12 -10.77 -24.95
CA ALA A 194 -23.55 -12.13 -24.68
C ALA A 194 -24.29 -12.24 -23.35
N ALA A 195 -23.74 -11.63 -22.30
CA ALA A 195 -24.36 -11.64 -20.97
C ALA A 195 -25.72 -10.93 -20.93
N ARG A 196 -25.91 -9.85 -21.73
CA ARG A 196 -27.22 -9.19 -21.88
C ARG A 196 -28.22 -10.07 -22.62
N LEU A 197 -27.79 -10.81 -23.64
CA LEU A 197 -28.64 -11.78 -24.32
C LEU A 197 -29.10 -12.92 -23.39
N ASP A 198 -28.23 -13.31 -22.44
CA ASP A 198 -28.55 -14.27 -21.37
C ASP A 198 -29.44 -13.68 -20.27
N GLY A 199 -29.88 -12.42 -20.39
CA GLY A 199 -30.77 -11.75 -19.44
C GLY A 199 -30.13 -11.15 -18.21
N LEU A 200 -28.78 -11.02 -18.16
CA LEU A 200 -28.13 -10.36 -17.03
C LEU A 200 -28.30 -8.83 -17.13
N GLY A 201 -28.68 -8.22 -15.99
CA GLY A 201 -28.62 -6.77 -15.83
C GLY A 201 -27.20 -6.26 -15.55
N GLU A 202 -26.96 -4.95 -15.63
CA GLU A 202 -25.63 -4.31 -15.51
C GLU A 202 -24.85 -4.72 -14.25
N LEU A 203 -25.50 -4.79 -13.08
CA LEU A 203 -24.87 -5.23 -11.84
C LEU A 203 -24.46 -6.71 -11.91
N GLY A 204 -25.25 -7.55 -12.58
CA GLY A 204 -24.93 -8.96 -12.80
C GLY A 204 -23.72 -9.12 -13.72
N ILE A 205 -23.66 -8.34 -14.82
CA ILE A 205 -22.53 -8.30 -15.75
C ILE A 205 -21.27 -7.85 -15.01
N TYR A 206 -21.34 -6.74 -14.27
CA TYR A 206 -20.23 -6.26 -13.46
C TYR A 206 -19.71 -7.33 -12.50
N ALA A 207 -20.58 -7.90 -11.67
CA ALA A 207 -20.14 -8.77 -10.58
C ALA A 207 -19.73 -10.18 -11.04
N ARG A 208 -20.44 -10.77 -12.01
CA ARG A 208 -20.28 -12.18 -12.41
C ARG A 208 -19.39 -12.38 -13.62
N ILE A 209 -19.31 -11.40 -14.53
CA ILE A 209 -18.55 -11.51 -15.76
C ILE A 209 -17.28 -10.65 -15.71
N MET A 210 -17.43 -9.32 -15.52
CA MET A 210 -16.33 -8.38 -15.70
C MET A 210 -15.35 -8.39 -14.51
N THR A 211 -15.85 -8.41 -13.28
CA THR A 211 -15.01 -8.40 -12.08
C THR A 211 -14.04 -9.60 -11.98
N PRO A 212 -14.46 -10.86 -12.23
CA PRO A 212 -13.54 -11.99 -12.22
C PRO A 212 -12.42 -11.90 -13.25
N LEU A 213 -12.68 -11.30 -14.43
CA LEU A 213 -11.70 -11.15 -15.51
C LEU A 213 -10.62 -10.12 -15.18
N VAL A 214 -10.95 -9.09 -14.39
CA VAL A 214 -9.98 -8.07 -13.95
C VAL A 214 -9.44 -8.32 -12.54
N LYS A 215 -9.50 -9.55 -12.04
CA LYS A 215 -8.96 -9.93 -10.72
C LYS A 215 -7.53 -9.43 -10.46
N PRO A 216 -6.58 -9.41 -11.42
CA PRO A 216 -5.27 -8.83 -11.20
C PRO A 216 -5.31 -7.34 -10.79
N ALA A 217 -6.24 -6.54 -11.37
CA ALA A 217 -6.42 -5.14 -10.99
C ALA A 217 -6.90 -5.00 -9.55
N PHE A 218 -7.85 -5.85 -9.10
CA PHE A 218 -8.34 -5.87 -7.71
C PHE A 218 -7.20 -6.11 -6.74
N ILE A 219 -6.34 -7.08 -7.01
CA ILE A 219 -5.20 -7.40 -6.15
C ILE A 219 -4.18 -6.25 -6.14
N THR A 220 -3.88 -5.69 -7.30
CA THR A 220 -2.94 -4.56 -7.42
C THR A 220 -3.45 -3.34 -6.64
N VAL A 221 -4.70 -2.95 -6.84
CA VAL A 221 -5.29 -1.81 -6.12
C VAL A 221 -5.34 -2.09 -4.62
N ALA A 222 -5.72 -3.31 -4.21
CA ALA A 222 -5.76 -3.67 -2.80
C ALA A 222 -4.38 -3.56 -2.13
N LEU A 223 -3.34 -4.08 -2.77
CA LEU A 223 -1.96 -4.03 -2.26
C LEU A 223 -1.45 -2.59 -2.16
N LEU A 224 -1.63 -1.78 -3.20
CA LEU A 224 -1.18 -0.38 -3.22
C LEU A 224 -1.94 0.47 -2.20
N THR A 225 -3.25 0.25 -2.05
CA THR A 225 -4.06 0.99 -1.07
C THR A 225 -3.69 0.61 0.36
N PHE A 226 -3.52 -0.67 0.64
CA PHE A 226 -3.08 -1.15 1.95
C PHE A 226 -1.72 -0.57 2.31
N GLU A 227 -0.74 -0.66 1.40
CA GLU A 227 0.61 -0.12 1.58
C GLU A 227 0.59 1.38 1.87
N SER A 228 -0.10 2.16 1.04
CA SER A 228 -0.22 3.61 1.22
C SER A 228 -0.88 3.98 2.55
N SER A 229 -1.93 3.25 2.95
CA SER A 229 -2.63 3.48 4.22
C SER A 229 -1.81 3.07 5.43
N TRP A 230 -1.12 1.92 5.36
CA TRP A 230 -0.25 1.42 6.43
C TRP A 230 0.92 2.36 6.72
N ASN A 231 1.51 2.95 5.69
CA ASN A 231 2.65 3.86 5.80
C ASN A 231 2.24 5.32 6.02
N ASN A 232 0.92 5.62 6.11
CA ASN A 232 0.46 6.99 6.29
C ASN A 232 0.80 7.49 7.71
N PHE A 233 1.59 8.56 7.74
CA PHE A 233 2.03 9.21 8.97
C PHE A 233 1.35 10.56 9.16
N LEU A 234 1.37 11.41 8.12
CA LEU A 234 1.05 12.83 8.26
C LEU A 234 -0.43 13.07 8.53
N TRP A 235 -1.33 12.38 7.81
CA TRP A 235 -2.75 12.56 8.02
C TRP A 235 -3.21 12.13 9.42
N PRO A 236 -2.90 10.90 9.90
CA PRO A 236 -3.20 10.52 11.26
C PRO A 236 -2.59 11.43 12.32
N LEU A 237 -1.36 11.93 12.11
CA LEU A 237 -0.72 12.89 13.01
C LEU A 237 -1.54 14.18 13.17
N LEU A 238 -2.13 14.67 12.09
CA LEU A 238 -2.92 15.93 12.11
C LEU A 238 -4.30 15.75 12.73
N VAL A 239 -4.96 14.62 12.49
CA VAL A 239 -6.37 14.42 12.85
C VAL A 239 -6.60 13.69 14.16
N THR A 240 -5.55 13.07 14.75
CA THR A 240 -5.66 12.36 16.04
C THR A 240 -4.92 13.07 17.15
N LYS A 241 -5.53 13.11 18.34
CA LYS A 241 -4.93 13.65 19.57
C LYS A 241 -4.77 12.57 20.63
N SER A 242 -5.75 11.67 20.74
CA SER A 242 -5.76 10.58 21.75
C SER A 242 -4.84 9.42 21.36
N ASP A 243 -4.13 8.86 22.33
CA ASP A 243 -3.30 7.67 22.14
C ASP A 243 -4.12 6.46 21.68
N SER A 244 -5.40 6.41 22.03
CA SER A 244 -6.30 5.30 21.65
C SER A 244 -6.57 5.20 20.14
N LEU A 245 -6.37 6.29 19.37
CA LEU A 245 -6.60 6.38 17.94
C LEU A 245 -5.30 6.49 17.12
N ARG A 246 -4.15 6.64 17.77
CA ARG A 246 -2.87 6.71 17.06
C ARG A 246 -2.60 5.46 16.24
N VAL A 247 -1.93 5.64 15.12
CA VAL A 247 -1.44 4.58 14.21
C VAL A 247 0.04 4.27 14.48
N ILE A 248 0.51 3.13 13.96
CA ILE A 248 1.87 2.65 14.23
C ILE A 248 2.94 3.65 13.75
N GLN A 249 2.74 4.30 12.61
CA GLN A 249 3.69 5.29 12.07
C GLN A 249 3.81 6.52 12.98
N VAL A 250 2.70 6.98 13.54
CA VAL A 250 2.70 8.07 14.54
C VAL A 250 3.32 7.59 15.86
N GLY A 251 3.05 6.33 16.24
CA GLY A 251 3.65 5.73 17.44
C GLY A 251 5.19 5.68 17.42
N LEU A 252 5.77 5.45 16.25
CA LEU A 252 7.24 5.44 16.10
C LEU A 252 7.88 6.80 16.38
N SER A 253 7.16 7.91 16.28
CA SER A 253 7.68 9.24 16.61
C SER A 253 8.00 9.44 18.10
N VAL A 254 7.46 8.59 18.98
CA VAL A 254 7.78 8.61 20.42
C VAL A 254 9.29 8.43 20.68
N PHE A 255 9.98 7.70 19.81
CA PHE A 255 11.43 7.49 19.90
C PHE A 255 12.29 8.64 19.37
N ARG A 256 11.65 9.70 18.86
CA ARG A 256 12.31 10.90 18.35
C ARG A 256 11.88 12.10 19.19
N THR A 257 12.76 12.60 20.02
CA THR A 257 12.60 13.85 20.76
C THR A 257 13.35 14.97 20.05
N GLU A 258 13.11 16.22 20.45
CA GLU A 258 13.79 17.39 19.87
C GLU A 258 15.32 17.30 20.01
N ASN A 259 15.81 16.73 21.12
CA ASN A 259 17.23 16.72 21.48
C ASN A 259 17.92 15.36 21.32
N ASP A 260 17.16 14.26 21.15
CA ASP A 260 17.72 12.91 21.06
C ASP A 260 16.82 11.98 20.24
N THR A 261 17.42 10.96 19.63
CA THR A 261 16.71 9.88 18.97
C THR A 261 17.19 8.55 19.55
N GLN A 262 16.25 7.80 20.12
CA GLN A 262 16.49 6.45 20.62
C GLN A 262 16.57 5.45 19.45
N TRP A 263 17.67 5.50 18.70
CA TRP A 263 17.85 4.77 17.46
C TRP A 263 17.59 3.27 17.58
N ALA A 264 18.04 2.64 18.68
CA ALA A 264 17.82 1.21 18.90
C ALA A 264 16.33 0.87 18.95
N PHE A 265 15.55 1.64 19.72
CA PHE A 265 14.10 1.42 19.87
C PHE A 265 13.34 1.82 18.62
N LEU A 266 13.74 2.92 17.98
CA LEU A 266 13.17 3.32 16.69
C LEU A 266 13.36 2.23 15.63
N MET A 267 14.56 1.66 15.50
CA MET A 267 14.85 0.60 14.55
C MET A 267 14.14 -0.71 14.93
N ALA A 268 14.02 -1.04 16.20
CA ALA A 268 13.25 -2.19 16.66
C ALA A 268 11.74 -2.04 16.32
N GLY A 269 11.15 -0.89 16.64
CA GLY A 269 9.76 -0.58 16.29
C GLY A 269 9.51 -0.56 14.79
N THR A 270 10.43 0.05 14.00
CA THR A 270 10.36 0.08 12.54
C THR A 270 10.46 -1.33 11.95
N THR A 271 11.33 -2.18 12.50
CA THR A 271 11.43 -3.60 12.08
C THR A 271 10.08 -4.31 12.26
N LEU A 272 9.45 -4.16 13.43
CA LEU A 272 8.13 -4.76 13.69
C LEU A 272 7.06 -4.19 12.76
N ALA A 273 7.07 -2.88 12.52
CA ALA A 273 6.15 -2.21 11.61
C ALA A 273 6.33 -2.64 10.14
N THR A 274 7.52 -3.09 9.76
CA THR A 274 7.82 -3.57 8.40
C THR A 274 7.31 -4.99 8.14
N VAL A 275 7.18 -5.83 9.19
CA VAL A 275 6.77 -7.24 9.05
C VAL A 275 5.47 -7.42 8.26
N PRO A 276 4.35 -6.71 8.55
CA PRO A 276 3.12 -6.87 7.80
C PRO A 276 3.28 -6.54 6.31
N MET A 277 4.11 -5.55 5.97
CA MET A 277 4.39 -5.17 4.59
C MET A 277 5.17 -6.24 3.83
N VAL A 278 6.19 -6.83 4.48
CA VAL A 278 6.94 -7.95 3.91
C VAL A 278 6.03 -9.16 3.66
N VAL A 279 5.18 -9.50 4.64
CA VAL A 279 4.20 -10.60 4.51
C VAL A 279 3.24 -10.33 3.35
N LEU A 280 2.68 -9.12 3.28
CA LEU A 280 1.78 -8.71 2.21
C LEU A 280 2.45 -8.81 0.83
N PHE A 281 3.70 -8.34 0.73
CA PHE A 281 4.48 -8.42 -0.51
C PHE A 281 4.77 -9.87 -0.93
N VAL A 282 5.22 -10.71 -0.01
CA VAL A 282 5.50 -12.14 -0.29
C VAL A 282 4.26 -12.88 -0.80
N ILE A 283 3.09 -12.59 -0.22
CA ILE A 283 1.81 -13.16 -0.67
C ILE A 283 1.41 -12.59 -2.04
N GLY A 284 1.58 -11.28 -2.22
CA GLY A 284 1.10 -10.53 -3.39
C GLY A 284 2.00 -10.57 -4.62
N GLN A 285 3.31 -10.84 -4.47
CA GLN A 285 4.32 -10.71 -5.54
C GLN A 285 3.97 -11.45 -6.84
N ARG A 286 3.37 -12.64 -6.74
CA ARG A 286 2.95 -13.44 -7.90
C ARG A 286 1.92 -12.74 -8.79
N TYR A 287 1.11 -11.87 -8.23
CA TYR A 287 0.06 -11.15 -8.95
C TYR A 287 0.60 -9.86 -9.59
N PHE A 288 1.61 -9.21 -8.99
CA PHE A 288 2.30 -8.07 -9.58
C PHE A 288 2.98 -8.44 -10.91
N VAL A 289 3.70 -9.56 -10.93
CA VAL A 289 4.42 -10.01 -12.13
C VAL A 289 3.45 -10.30 -13.29
N GLN A 290 2.26 -10.84 -13.01
CA GLN A 290 1.26 -11.12 -14.03
C GLN A 290 0.56 -9.86 -14.57
N GLY A 291 0.26 -8.88 -13.71
CA GLY A 291 -0.41 -7.64 -14.10
C GLY A 291 0.43 -6.74 -15.01
N PHE A 292 1.74 -6.65 -14.78
CA PHE A 292 2.63 -5.86 -15.63
C PHE A 292 3.05 -6.59 -16.92
N ALA A 293 3.13 -7.93 -16.90
CA ALA A 293 3.48 -8.70 -18.09
C ALA A 293 2.41 -8.63 -19.19
N THR A 294 1.13 -8.54 -18.82
CA THR A 294 0.02 -8.40 -19.79
C THR A 294 -0.14 -6.98 -20.31
N ALA A 295 0.25 -5.96 -19.58
CA ALA A 295 0.20 -4.56 -20.02
C ALA A 295 1.34 -4.17 -21.01
N GLY A 296 2.41 -4.99 -21.08
CA GLY A 296 3.59 -4.72 -21.91
C GLY A 296 3.68 -5.49 -23.23
N ILE A 297 2.72 -6.34 -23.56
CA ILE A 297 2.67 -7.11 -24.81
C ILE A 297 1.53 -6.55 -25.68
N LYS A 298 1.82 -5.49 -26.40
CA LYS A 298 1.14 -5.08 -27.64
C LYS A 298 2.15 -5.10 -28.77
#